data_8495f2c548855ca8bcd4e8abe96d9a0c
#
_entry.id   8495f2c548855ca8bcd4e8abe96d9a0c
#
_cell.length_a   1.000
_cell.length_b   1.000
_cell.length_c   1.000
_cell.angle_alpha   90.00
_cell.angle_beta   90.00
_cell.angle_gamma   90.00
#
_symmetry.space_group_name_H-M   'P 1'
#
loop_
_entity.id
_entity.type
_entity.pdbx_description
1 polymer ?
#
loop_
_entity_poly.entity_id
_entity_poly.type
_entity_poly.pdbx_seq_one_letter_code
_entity_poly.pdbx_strand_id
1 'polypeptide(L)'
;MLEQPGNQTGRNSFMIDLNVLKQEIIEYSRTIGIDKIGFASAEPFTALKQRLIRQQQLHYQSGFEEPDVEKRTNPALLLDGAASIIAIALAYPAKMKKRVESKKGLRRGFFCRASWGLDYHEILKDRLTKLEEFIRAKVPGVKVKSMRDTGELYDRAVAERAGIGWSGKNCAIITPEFGSYVYLGEMITNLPFEPDEPIENMCGDCTKCLEACPTGALVQGGQLNAKRCISYWTQTKGFVPDEIREKIGNRLYGCDSCQTACPKNKGIDFHLHPEMEPEPELAKPLLKPLLHVSNREFKKKFGNMAGAWRGKRPIQRNAIIALAHFKDDTALDDLIGLLKDPRPEIRGTAAWALGKIGGKEAEEALKAASGKETDWEVLREIENGLAMLRK
;
A
#
# COMPACT_ATOMS: atom_id res chain seq x y z
N MET A 1 -58.12 36.76 39.72
CA MET A 1 -57.27 35.57 39.48
C MET A 1 -57.29 35.34 37.96
N LEU A 2 -56.26 35.77 37.26
CA LEU A 2 -56.11 35.58 35.83
C LEU A 2 -55.02 34.54 35.65
N GLU A 3 -55.39 33.34 35.14
CA GLU A 3 -54.46 32.30 34.78
C GLU A 3 -53.74 32.75 33.52
N GLN A 4 -52.38 32.67 33.57
CA GLN A 4 -51.53 32.87 32.39
C GLN A 4 -51.41 31.55 31.61
N PRO A 5 -51.51 31.51 30.27
CA PRO A 5 -51.31 30.31 29.48
C PRO A 5 -49.81 29.97 29.42
N GLY A 6 -49.48 28.76 29.83
CA GLY A 6 -48.13 28.22 29.76
C GLY A 6 -47.60 28.18 28.33
N ASN A 7 -46.45 28.76 28.15
CA ASN A 7 -45.68 28.78 26.89
C ASN A 7 -45.05 27.40 26.66
N GLN A 8 -45.74 26.52 25.93
CA GLN A 8 -45.16 25.31 25.40
C GLN A 8 -44.29 25.66 24.18
N THR A 9 -43.04 25.98 24.43
CA THR A 9 -42.04 25.98 23.36
C THR A 9 -41.80 24.50 22.94
N GLY A 10 -42.58 24.07 21.97
CA GLY A 10 -42.36 22.79 21.30
C GLY A 10 -40.99 22.80 20.62
N ARG A 11 -40.03 22.07 21.18
CA ARG A 11 -38.85 21.65 20.43
C ARG A 11 -39.32 20.67 19.38
N ASN A 12 -39.64 21.16 18.18
CA ASN A 12 -39.67 20.34 16.99
C ASN A 12 -38.26 19.80 16.75
N SER A 13 -37.90 18.69 17.38
CA SER A 13 -36.80 17.88 16.92
C SER A 13 -37.27 17.25 15.60
N PHE A 14 -36.91 17.88 14.46
CA PHE A 14 -37.02 17.19 13.18
C PHE A 14 -36.20 15.91 13.30
N MET A 15 -36.89 14.79 13.46
CA MET A 15 -36.23 13.48 13.36
C MET A 15 -35.67 13.39 11.94
N ILE A 16 -34.35 13.34 11.83
CA ILE A 16 -33.66 13.20 10.54
C ILE A 16 -34.04 11.84 10.00
N ASP A 17 -34.63 11.80 8.81
CA ASP A 17 -34.84 10.54 8.10
C ASP A 17 -33.51 10.02 7.61
N LEU A 18 -33.00 8.94 8.24
CA LEU A 18 -31.72 8.33 7.94
C LEU A 18 -31.66 7.77 6.52
N ASN A 19 -32.78 7.34 5.94
CA ASN A 19 -32.80 6.83 4.57
C ASN A 19 -32.62 7.99 3.58
N VAL A 20 -33.29 9.12 3.82
CA VAL A 20 -33.11 10.33 3.01
C VAL A 20 -31.65 10.80 3.14
N LEU A 21 -31.12 10.91 4.35
CA LEU A 21 -29.74 11.32 4.57
C LEU A 21 -28.74 10.36 3.90
N LYS A 22 -28.97 9.06 3.97
CA LYS A 22 -28.13 8.05 3.27
C LYS A 22 -28.07 8.32 1.77
N GLN A 23 -29.22 8.58 1.13
CA GLN A 23 -29.28 8.91 -0.30
C GLN A 23 -28.56 10.24 -0.61
N GLU A 24 -28.76 11.28 0.19
CA GLU A 24 -28.04 12.54 0.03
C GLU A 24 -26.50 12.36 0.16
N ILE A 25 -26.05 11.52 1.09
CA ILE A 25 -24.62 11.18 1.26
C ILE A 25 -24.10 10.46 0.00
N ILE A 26 -24.84 9.49 -0.54
CA ILE A 26 -24.49 8.78 -1.77
C ILE A 26 -24.41 9.74 -2.97
N GLU A 27 -25.36 10.65 -3.12
CA GLU A 27 -25.35 11.63 -4.19
C GLU A 27 -24.17 12.60 -4.04
N TYR A 28 -23.97 13.15 -2.84
CA TYR A 28 -22.87 14.06 -2.56
C TYR A 28 -21.50 13.39 -2.79
N SER A 29 -21.34 12.12 -2.40
CA SER A 29 -20.09 11.38 -2.57
C SER A 29 -19.59 11.39 -4.02
N ARG A 30 -20.50 11.27 -4.99
CA ARG A 30 -20.19 11.32 -6.42
C ARG A 30 -19.66 12.69 -6.84
N THR A 31 -20.24 13.78 -6.28
CA THR A 31 -19.83 15.15 -6.63
C THR A 31 -18.44 15.51 -6.14
N ILE A 32 -17.97 14.82 -5.08
CA ILE A 32 -16.62 15.02 -4.54
C ILE A 32 -15.62 13.97 -5.03
N GLY A 33 -15.97 13.14 -6.01
CA GLY A 33 -15.08 12.17 -6.65
C GLY A 33 -14.82 10.93 -5.79
N ILE A 34 -15.83 10.40 -5.13
CA ILE A 34 -15.81 9.06 -4.52
C ILE A 34 -16.45 8.09 -5.52
N ASP A 35 -15.70 7.04 -5.92
CA ASP A 35 -16.15 6.13 -6.97
C ASP A 35 -17.10 5.05 -6.47
N LYS A 36 -16.92 4.61 -5.21
CA LYS A 36 -17.87 3.72 -4.53
C LYS A 36 -18.03 4.15 -3.08
N ILE A 37 -19.25 4.04 -2.59
CA ILE A 37 -19.60 4.24 -1.19
C ILE A 37 -20.53 3.11 -0.76
N GLY A 38 -20.43 2.68 0.49
CA GLY A 38 -21.29 1.67 1.08
C GLY A 38 -21.36 1.82 2.59
N PHE A 39 -22.32 1.19 3.21
CA PHE A 39 -22.64 1.31 4.62
C PHE A 39 -22.56 -0.06 5.29
N ALA A 40 -21.92 -0.11 6.45
CA ALA A 40 -21.77 -1.33 7.23
C ALA A 40 -22.24 -1.13 8.67
N SER A 41 -22.64 -2.21 9.34
CA SER A 41 -22.86 -2.17 10.78
C SER A 41 -21.54 -1.95 11.53
N ALA A 42 -21.59 -1.26 12.68
CA ALA A 42 -20.45 -1.09 13.57
C ALA A 42 -20.29 -2.27 14.56
N GLU A 43 -20.96 -3.40 14.33
CA GLU A 43 -20.77 -4.61 15.11
C GLU A 43 -19.31 -5.11 15.01
N PRO A 44 -18.77 -5.71 16.08
CA PRO A 44 -17.42 -6.27 16.06
C PRO A 44 -17.21 -7.28 14.95
N PHE A 45 -16.00 -7.31 14.38
CA PHE A 45 -15.58 -8.22 13.31
C PHE A 45 -15.05 -9.54 13.92
N THR A 46 -15.90 -10.34 14.54
CA THR A 46 -15.52 -11.54 15.31
C THR A 46 -14.75 -12.58 14.50
N ALA A 47 -15.19 -12.89 13.28
CA ALA A 47 -14.51 -13.84 12.39
C ALA A 47 -13.14 -13.30 11.93
N LEU A 48 -13.01 -11.99 11.69
CA LEU A 48 -11.72 -11.36 11.39
C LEU A 48 -10.78 -11.44 12.59
N LYS A 49 -11.26 -11.18 13.80
CA LYS A 49 -10.45 -11.25 15.02
C LYS A 49 -9.73 -12.59 15.15
N GLN A 50 -10.46 -13.71 14.96
CA GLN A 50 -9.85 -15.04 14.99
C GLN A 50 -8.78 -15.22 13.90
N ARG A 51 -9.02 -14.73 12.68
CA ARG A 51 -8.02 -14.76 11.60
C ARG A 51 -6.77 -13.93 11.93
N LEU A 52 -6.92 -12.75 12.53
CA LEU A 52 -5.81 -11.90 12.94
C LEU A 52 -4.99 -12.52 14.08
N ILE A 53 -5.64 -13.12 15.09
CA ILE A 53 -4.96 -13.88 16.15
C ILE A 53 -4.15 -15.03 15.53
N ARG A 54 -4.74 -15.78 14.62
CA ARG A 54 -4.02 -16.85 13.90
C ARG A 54 -2.83 -16.32 13.11
N GLN A 55 -2.96 -15.16 12.46
CA GLN A 55 -1.89 -14.48 11.74
C GLN A 55 -0.73 -14.10 12.68
N GLN A 56 -1.03 -13.65 13.90
CA GLN A 56 -0.03 -13.36 14.94
C GLN A 56 0.70 -14.63 15.39
N GLN A 57 -0.04 -15.70 15.69
CA GLN A 57 0.54 -16.98 16.10
C GLN A 57 1.50 -17.56 15.06
N LEU A 58 1.24 -17.33 13.77
CA LEU A 58 2.08 -17.76 12.66
C LEU A 58 3.25 -16.79 12.36
N HIS A 59 3.35 -15.66 13.06
CA HIS A 59 4.34 -14.60 12.81
C HIS A 59 4.31 -14.06 11.37
N TYR A 60 3.12 -13.98 10.77
CA TYR A 60 2.93 -13.57 9.39
C TYR A 60 2.69 -12.06 9.22
N GLN A 61 2.63 -11.29 10.31
CA GLN A 61 2.42 -9.84 10.29
C GLN A 61 3.61 -9.11 9.65
N SER A 62 3.31 -7.93 9.09
CA SER A 62 4.35 -7.00 8.61
C SER A 62 5.02 -6.24 9.77
N GLY A 63 4.25 -5.88 10.79
CA GLY A 63 4.63 -4.95 11.85
C GLY A 63 4.48 -3.50 11.43
N PHE A 64 3.77 -3.22 10.32
CA PHE A 64 3.39 -1.87 9.88
C PHE A 64 1.97 -1.53 10.32
N GLU A 65 1.15 -2.54 10.56
CA GLU A 65 -0.23 -2.46 11.00
C GLU A 65 -0.35 -2.16 12.50
N GLU A 66 -1.53 -1.67 12.93
CA GLU A 66 -1.91 -1.57 14.35
C GLU A 66 -1.74 -2.94 15.03
N PRO A 67 -0.95 -3.06 16.10
CA PRO A 67 -0.69 -4.33 16.76
C PRO A 67 -1.88 -4.85 17.58
N ASP A 68 -2.76 -3.98 18.05
CA ASP A 68 -3.91 -4.32 18.88
C ASP A 68 -5.06 -4.86 18.04
N VAL A 69 -5.27 -6.18 18.12
CA VAL A 69 -6.34 -6.88 17.37
C VAL A 69 -7.73 -6.39 17.78
N GLU A 70 -7.93 -5.97 19.03
CA GLU A 70 -9.23 -5.46 19.51
C GLU A 70 -9.58 -4.17 18.77
N LYS A 71 -8.64 -3.21 18.69
CA LYS A 71 -8.85 -1.96 17.94
C LYS A 71 -9.10 -2.20 16.46
N ARG A 72 -8.45 -3.21 15.89
CA ARG A 72 -8.61 -3.56 14.48
C ARG A 72 -9.95 -4.18 14.12
N THR A 73 -10.70 -4.65 15.14
CA THR A 73 -11.90 -5.47 14.93
C THR A 73 -13.13 -4.97 15.67
N ASN A 74 -12.99 -3.96 16.53
CA ASN A 74 -14.10 -3.46 17.34
C ASN A 74 -14.27 -1.95 17.18
N PRO A 75 -15.19 -1.48 16.32
CA PRO A 75 -15.44 -0.05 16.11
C PRO A 75 -15.84 0.72 17.37
N ALA A 76 -16.49 0.07 18.34
CA ALA A 76 -16.92 0.72 19.58
C ALA A 76 -15.75 1.16 20.47
N LEU A 77 -14.55 0.58 20.31
CA LEU A 77 -13.34 1.04 20.99
C LEU A 77 -12.76 2.32 20.36
N LEU A 78 -13.18 2.66 19.16
CA LEU A 78 -12.63 3.77 18.39
C LEU A 78 -13.53 5.01 18.39
N LEU A 79 -14.83 4.81 18.52
CA LEU A 79 -15.83 5.88 18.63
C LEU A 79 -16.91 5.48 19.62
N ASP A 80 -17.08 6.26 20.69
CA ASP A 80 -18.18 6.08 21.63
C ASP A 80 -19.54 6.27 20.94
N GLY A 81 -20.42 5.26 21.08
CA GLY A 81 -21.71 5.23 20.41
C GLY A 81 -21.64 4.86 18.92
N ALA A 82 -20.55 4.23 18.45
CA ALA A 82 -20.46 3.71 17.09
C ALA A 82 -21.67 2.86 16.72
N ALA A 83 -22.40 3.21 15.66
CA ALA A 83 -23.60 2.53 15.22
C ALA A 83 -23.47 1.98 13.79
N SER A 84 -22.80 2.72 12.89
CA SER A 84 -22.51 2.26 11.54
C SER A 84 -21.15 2.76 11.06
N ILE A 85 -20.71 2.25 9.90
CA ILE A 85 -19.48 2.63 9.23
C ILE A 85 -19.80 2.95 7.78
N ILE A 86 -19.34 4.09 7.29
CA ILE A 86 -19.39 4.48 5.88
C ILE A 86 -18.06 4.09 5.27
N ALA A 87 -18.05 3.19 4.28
CA ALA A 87 -16.87 2.80 3.53
C ALA A 87 -16.83 3.51 2.19
N ILE A 88 -15.65 3.94 1.77
CA ILE A 88 -15.43 4.54 0.44
C ILE A 88 -14.34 3.81 -0.32
N ALA A 89 -14.41 3.86 -1.65
CA ALA A 89 -13.33 3.41 -2.51
C ALA A 89 -13.07 4.41 -3.64
N LEU A 90 -11.77 4.60 -3.96
CA LEU A 90 -11.30 5.42 -5.07
C LEU A 90 -10.52 4.56 -6.04
N ALA A 91 -10.91 4.54 -7.32
CA ALA A 91 -10.22 3.77 -8.35
C ALA A 91 -8.94 4.47 -8.80
N TYR A 92 -7.82 3.73 -8.88
CA TYR A 92 -6.55 4.27 -9.37
C TYR A 92 -6.13 3.65 -10.72
N PRO A 93 -5.32 4.37 -11.52
CA PRO A 93 -4.90 3.93 -12.85
C PRO A 93 -4.11 2.62 -12.81
N ALA A 94 -4.40 1.71 -13.72
CA ALA A 94 -3.67 0.45 -13.86
C ALA A 94 -2.58 0.50 -14.94
N LYS A 95 -2.61 1.50 -15.85
CA LYS A 95 -1.63 1.69 -16.92
C LYS A 95 -1.19 3.14 -16.98
N MET A 96 -0.01 3.34 -17.54
CA MET A 96 0.49 4.68 -17.89
C MET A 96 0.08 5.03 -19.32
N LYS A 97 -0.38 6.25 -19.56
CA LYS A 97 -0.70 6.78 -20.90
C LYS A 97 0.53 6.83 -21.81
N LYS A 98 1.73 7.09 -21.23
CA LYS A 98 3.01 7.13 -21.95
C LYS A 98 3.94 6.03 -21.45
N ARG A 99 4.59 5.33 -22.37
CA ARG A 99 5.63 4.34 -22.04
C ARG A 99 6.98 5.04 -21.97
N VAL A 100 7.85 4.55 -21.09
CA VAL A 100 9.26 4.96 -21.00
C VAL A 100 10.14 3.80 -21.40
N GLU A 101 11.19 4.10 -22.16
CA GLU A 101 12.15 3.10 -22.60
C GLU A 101 13.06 2.67 -21.43
N SER A 102 13.40 1.38 -21.40
CA SER A 102 14.39 0.80 -20.50
C SER A 102 15.35 -0.08 -21.29
N LYS A 103 16.60 0.36 -21.41
CA LYS A 103 17.67 -0.33 -22.15
C LYS A 103 18.97 -0.31 -21.36
N LYS A 104 19.98 -1.05 -21.80
CA LYS A 104 21.31 -1.06 -21.18
C LYS A 104 21.83 0.37 -21.02
N GLY A 105 22.36 0.71 -19.85
CA GLY A 105 22.81 2.05 -19.48
C GLY A 105 21.69 3.02 -19.06
N LEU A 106 20.44 2.74 -19.44
CA LEU A 106 19.25 3.51 -19.09
C LEU A 106 18.17 2.62 -18.47
N ARG A 107 18.59 1.70 -17.58
CA ARG A 107 17.66 0.78 -16.89
C ARG A 107 16.74 1.52 -15.94
N ARG A 108 15.49 1.03 -15.87
CA ARG A 108 14.46 1.61 -15.03
C ARG A 108 13.95 0.62 -14.00
N GLY A 109 13.74 1.12 -12.78
CA GLY A 109 12.92 0.43 -11.80
C GLY A 109 11.45 0.84 -11.92
N PHE A 110 10.59 0.29 -11.08
CA PHE A 110 9.20 0.73 -11.02
C PHE A 110 8.66 0.76 -9.58
N PHE A 111 7.78 1.72 -9.37
CA PHE A 111 6.89 1.79 -8.22
C PHE A 111 5.59 1.07 -8.56
N CYS A 112 5.02 0.32 -7.62
CA CYS A 112 3.72 -0.35 -7.82
C CYS A 112 2.62 0.67 -8.12
N ARG A 113 1.55 0.22 -8.77
CA ARG A 113 0.43 1.06 -9.20
C ARG A 113 -0.19 1.85 -8.06
N ALA A 114 -0.37 1.21 -6.92
CA ALA A 114 -0.93 1.83 -5.72
C ALA A 114 -0.04 2.93 -5.10
N SER A 115 1.07 3.32 -5.73
CA SER A 115 1.91 4.44 -5.29
C SER A 115 2.14 5.48 -6.39
N TRP A 116 1.39 5.39 -7.49
CA TRP A 116 1.45 6.39 -8.56
C TRP A 116 0.71 7.68 -8.18
N GLY A 117 1.11 8.78 -8.80
CA GLY A 117 0.51 10.09 -8.54
C GLY A 117 0.77 10.63 -7.14
N LEU A 118 -0.17 11.44 -6.65
CA LEU A 118 -0.16 11.96 -5.29
C LEU A 118 -0.42 10.83 -4.29
N ASP A 119 0.14 10.96 -3.09
CA ASP A 119 -0.09 10.02 -2.00
C ASP A 119 -1.59 9.86 -1.73
N TYR A 120 -2.08 8.63 -1.87
CA TYR A 120 -3.50 8.32 -1.72
C TYR A 120 -4.04 8.64 -0.32
N HIS A 121 -3.19 8.68 0.70
CA HIS A 121 -3.61 9.11 2.03
C HIS A 121 -4.12 10.55 2.04
N GLU A 122 -3.50 11.44 1.27
CA GLU A 122 -3.94 12.83 1.17
C GLU A 122 -5.23 12.95 0.35
N ILE A 123 -5.37 12.14 -0.71
CA ILE A 123 -6.57 12.12 -1.55
C ILE A 123 -7.77 11.59 -0.76
N LEU A 124 -7.61 10.45 -0.08
CA LEU A 124 -8.68 9.88 0.77
C LEU A 124 -9.05 10.83 1.91
N LYS A 125 -8.04 11.48 2.53
CA LYS A 125 -8.29 12.48 3.58
C LYS A 125 -9.17 13.63 3.08
N ASP A 126 -8.86 14.17 1.92
CA ASP A 126 -9.67 15.25 1.31
C ASP A 126 -11.12 14.80 1.10
N ARG A 127 -11.34 13.61 0.54
CA ARG A 127 -12.68 13.07 0.28
C ARG A 127 -13.45 12.80 1.57
N LEU A 128 -12.80 12.17 2.56
CA LEU A 128 -13.41 11.90 3.87
C LEU A 128 -13.71 13.19 4.63
N THR A 129 -12.83 14.19 4.58
CA THR A 129 -13.07 15.50 5.23
C THR A 129 -14.30 16.18 4.63
N LYS A 130 -14.42 16.25 3.30
CA LYS A 130 -15.60 16.82 2.62
C LYS A 130 -16.89 16.08 2.98
N LEU A 131 -16.84 14.75 3.03
CA LEU A 131 -17.98 13.92 3.41
C LEU A 131 -18.39 14.16 4.87
N GLU A 132 -17.40 14.27 5.77
CA GLU A 132 -17.62 14.59 7.18
C GLU A 132 -18.26 15.97 7.36
N GLU A 133 -17.76 17.00 6.67
CA GLU A 133 -18.32 18.34 6.69
C GLU A 133 -19.77 18.37 6.23
N PHE A 134 -20.08 17.64 5.15
CA PHE A 134 -21.44 17.49 4.65
C PHE A 134 -22.37 16.87 5.69
N ILE A 135 -21.96 15.76 6.31
CA ILE A 135 -22.77 15.06 7.34
C ILE A 135 -22.96 15.94 8.57
N ARG A 136 -21.91 16.64 9.04
CA ARG A 136 -21.99 17.57 10.19
C ARG A 136 -22.93 18.75 9.93
N ALA A 137 -22.98 19.25 8.69
CA ALA A 137 -23.90 20.32 8.32
C ALA A 137 -25.37 19.86 8.35
N LYS A 138 -25.62 18.59 8.04
CA LYS A 138 -26.97 17.99 8.07
C LYS A 138 -27.40 17.55 9.47
N VAL A 139 -26.44 17.05 10.27
CA VAL A 139 -26.67 16.48 11.61
C VAL A 139 -25.76 17.14 12.64
N PRO A 140 -26.18 18.29 13.21
CA PRO A 140 -25.42 18.93 14.29
C PRO A 140 -25.19 17.97 15.47
N GLY A 141 -23.94 17.87 15.91
CA GLY A 141 -23.56 17.01 17.05
C GLY A 141 -23.30 15.54 16.67
N VAL A 142 -23.34 15.18 15.39
CA VAL A 142 -22.91 13.84 14.96
C VAL A 142 -21.48 13.55 15.38
N LYS A 143 -21.23 12.34 15.87
CA LYS A 143 -19.90 11.82 16.15
C LYS A 143 -19.41 11.03 14.93
N VAL A 144 -18.21 11.34 14.47
CA VAL A 144 -17.56 10.62 13.37
C VAL A 144 -16.07 10.47 13.63
N LYS A 145 -15.48 9.38 13.15
CA LYS A 145 -14.04 9.13 13.10
C LYS A 145 -13.68 8.57 11.73
N SER A 146 -12.99 9.37 10.93
CA SER A 146 -12.51 8.98 9.60
C SER A 146 -11.13 8.32 9.67
N MET A 147 -10.93 7.25 8.90
CA MET A 147 -9.68 6.49 8.83
C MET A 147 -9.36 6.10 7.39
N ARG A 148 -8.09 5.79 7.14
CA ARG A 148 -7.57 5.33 5.86
C ARG A 148 -6.23 4.62 6.09
N ASP A 149 -6.03 3.43 5.58
CA ASP A 149 -4.81 2.60 5.62
C ASP A 149 -4.04 2.61 6.97
N THR A 150 -3.66 3.78 7.45
CA THR A 150 -2.96 3.99 8.74
C THR A 150 -3.90 4.09 9.94
N GLY A 151 -5.20 3.85 9.76
CA GLY A 151 -6.19 3.74 10.82
C GLY A 151 -6.07 2.44 11.62
N GLU A 152 -6.84 2.36 12.70
CA GLU A 152 -6.84 1.17 13.55
C GLU A 152 -7.66 0.03 12.94
N LEU A 153 -8.83 0.32 12.29
CA LEU A 153 -9.69 -0.71 11.69
C LEU A 153 -9.01 -1.42 10.51
N TYR A 154 -9.55 -2.56 10.19
CA TYR A 154 -9.12 -3.35 9.04
C TYR A 154 -9.96 -2.99 7.81
N ASP A 155 -9.51 -1.99 7.03
CA ASP A 155 -10.22 -1.35 5.90
C ASP A 155 -10.90 -2.36 4.96
N ARG A 156 -10.22 -3.46 4.63
CA ARG A 156 -10.75 -4.48 3.72
C ARG A 156 -11.97 -5.21 4.27
N ALA A 157 -12.01 -5.46 5.59
CA ALA A 157 -13.18 -6.09 6.19
C ALA A 157 -14.37 -5.13 6.28
N VAL A 158 -14.08 -3.84 6.49
CA VAL A 158 -15.10 -2.77 6.43
C VAL A 158 -15.67 -2.69 5.02
N ALA A 159 -14.82 -2.60 4.01
CA ALA A 159 -15.21 -2.51 2.60
C ALA A 159 -16.02 -3.75 2.14
N GLU A 160 -15.65 -4.96 2.60
CA GLU A 160 -16.40 -6.19 2.33
C GLU A 160 -17.79 -6.16 2.96
N ARG A 161 -17.87 -5.81 4.25
CA ARG A 161 -19.16 -5.70 4.97
C ARG A 161 -20.07 -4.62 4.39
N ALA A 162 -19.49 -3.54 3.87
CA ALA A 162 -20.22 -2.42 3.26
C ALA A 162 -20.60 -2.64 1.79
N GLY A 163 -20.43 -3.84 1.23
CA GLY A 163 -20.77 -4.12 -0.16
C GLY A 163 -19.94 -3.38 -1.21
N ILE A 164 -18.75 -2.87 -0.86
CA ILE A 164 -17.82 -2.26 -1.82
C ILE A 164 -17.25 -3.30 -2.79
N GLY A 165 -16.93 -4.49 -2.27
CA GLY A 165 -16.36 -5.60 -3.01
C GLY A 165 -16.20 -6.82 -2.10
N TRP A 166 -15.49 -7.83 -2.56
CA TRP A 166 -15.19 -9.03 -1.75
C TRP A 166 -13.70 -9.16 -1.48
N SER A 167 -13.34 -9.81 -0.37
CA SER A 167 -11.95 -10.15 -0.06
C SER A 167 -11.42 -11.22 -1.00
N GLY A 168 -10.51 -10.80 -1.90
CA GLY A 168 -9.91 -11.69 -2.87
C GLY A 168 -8.89 -12.67 -2.26
N LYS A 169 -8.63 -13.79 -2.96
CA LYS A 169 -7.57 -14.73 -2.57
C LYS A 169 -6.16 -14.08 -2.57
N ASN A 170 -5.98 -12.96 -3.26
CA ASN A 170 -4.76 -12.14 -3.25
C ASN A 170 -4.67 -11.15 -2.07
N CYS A 171 -5.59 -11.24 -1.11
CA CYS A 171 -5.69 -10.34 0.04
C CYS A 171 -5.99 -8.87 -0.28
N ALA A 172 -6.47 -8.54 -1.47
CA ALA A 172 -7.01 -7.23 -1.80
C ALA A 172 -8.55 -7.27 -1.84
N ILE A 173 -9.21 -6.14 -1.67
CA ILE A 173 -10.62 -6.01 -2.06
C ILE A 173 -10.71 -6.03 -3.57
N ILE A 174 -11.68 -6.74 -4.10
CA ILE A 174 -11.99 -6.80 -5.53
C ILE A 174 -13.39 -6.27 -5.72
N THR A 175 -13.52 -5.19 -6.46
CA THR A 175 -14.82 -4.62 -6.83
C THR A 175 -15.25 -5.16 -8.19
N PRO A 176 -16.56 -5.25 -8.47
CA PRO A 176 -17.04 -5.66 -9.79
C PRO A 176 -16.56 -4.74 -10.91
N GLU A 177 -16.54 -3.42 -10.67
CA GLU A 177 -16.29 -2.40 -11.69
C GLU A 177 -14.78 -2.11 -11.87
N PHE A 178 -14.02 -1.99 -10.75
CA PHE A 178 -12.64 -1.50 -10.76
C PHE A 178 -11.62 -2.59 -10.44
N GLY A 179 -12.04 -3.85 -10.34
CA GLY A 179 -11.17 -4.94 -9.90
C GLY A 179 -10.57 -4.63 -8.53
N SER A 180 -9.28 -4.91 -8.34
CA SER A 180 -8.59 -4.60 -7.09
C SER A 180 -7.77 -3.30 -7.14
N TYR A 181 -7.99 -2.46 -8.15
CA TYR A 181 -7.27 -1.19 -8.30
C TYR A 181 -8.04 -0.06 -7.62
N VAL A 182 -8.28 -0.21 -6.32
CA VAL A 182 -8.98 0.77 -5.47
C VAL A 182 -8.22 1.03 -4.17
N TYR A 183 -8.23 2.28 -3.72
CA TYR A 183 -7.89 2.67 -2.35
C TYR A 183 -9.14 2.65 -1.50
N LEU A 184 -8.99 2.34 -0.22
CA LEU A 184 -10.09 2.25 0.74
C LEU A 184 -9.96 3.30 1.82
N GLY A 185 -11.10 3.78 2.29
CA GLY A 185 -11.21 4.62 3.46
C GLY A 185 -12.56 4.40 4.13
N GLU A 186 -12.66 4.73 5.40
CA GLU A 186 -13.88 4.54 6.17
C GLU A 186 -14.11 5.67 7.18
N MET A 187 -15.35 5.79 7.60
CA MET A 187 -15.81 6.72 8.63
C MET A 187 -16.77 6.00 9.57
N ILE A 188 -16.37 5.80 10.82
CA ILE A 188 -17.27 5.33 11.88
C ILE A 188 -18.18 6.50 12.26
N THR A 189 -19.47 6.23 12.50
CA THR A 189 -20.44 7.22 12.95
C THR A 189 -21.40 6.66 14.01
N ASN A 190 -21.94 7.54 14.82
CA ASN A 190 -23.03 7.21 15.76
C ASN A 190 -24.42 7.25 15.11
N LEU A 191 -24.51 7.50 13.80
CA LEU A 191 -25.76 7.40 13.07
C LEU A 191 -26.02 5.93 12.69
N PRO A 192 -27.17 5.35 13.00
CA PRO A 192 -27.49 3.96 12.72
C PRO A 192 -28.04 3.81 11.28
N PHE A 193 -27.18 4.00 10.27
CA PHE A 193 -27.55 3.74 8.88
C PHE A 193 -27.83 2.25 8.66
N GLU A 194 -28.85 1.94 7.86
CA GLU A 194 -29.10 0.58 7.39
C GLU A 194 -27.91 0.06 6.58
N PRO A 195 -27.31 -1.09 6.94
CA PRO A 195 -26.18 -1.65 6.22
C PRO A 195 -26.55 -2.06 4.78
N ASP A 196 -25.56 -1.97 3.89
CA ASP A 196 -25.67 -2.54 2.56
C ASP A 196 -25.27 -4.02 2.59
N GLU A 197 -25.78 -4.80 1.62
CA GLU A 197 -25.49 -6.23 1.53
C GLU A 197 -24.07 -6.49 1.00
N PRO A 198 -23.31 -7.39 1.63
CA PRO A 198 -22.01 -7.82 1.11
C PRO A 198 -22.11 -8.46 -0.27
N ILE A 199 -21.10 -8.25 -1.11
CA ILE A 199 -20.99 -8.88 -2.43
C ILE A 199 -20.44 -10.31 -2.29
N GLU A 200 -21.06 -11.25 -2.99
CA GLU A 200 -20.60 -12.64 -3.05
C GLU A 200 -19.15 -12.74 -3.56
N ASN A 201 -18.38 -13.65 -2.98
CA ASN A 201 -16.98 -13.87 -3.36
C ASN A 201 -16.88 -14.61 -4.72
N MET A 202 -16.49 -13.89 -5.75
CA MET A 202 -16.36 -14.40 -7.11
C MET A 202 -14.95 -14.96 -7.46
N CYS A 203 -14.13 -15.31 -6.48
CA CYS A 203 -12.84 -15.97 -6.75
C CYS A 203 -13.00 -17.44 -7.15
N GLY A 204 -14.07 -18.12 -6.69
CA GLY A 204 -14.30 -19.54 -6.97
C GLY A 204 -13.03 -20.39 -6.76
N ASP A 205 -12.74 -21.32 -7.65
CA ASP A 205 -11.58 -22.21 -7.60
C ASP A 205 -10.29 -21.60 -8.16
N CYS A 206 -10.32 -20.35 -8.62
CA CYS A 206 -9.16 -19.68 -9.22
C CYS A 206 -7.98 -19.57 -8.23
N THR A 207 -6.77 -19.94 -8.68
CA THR A 207 -5.51 -19.90 -7.90
C THR A 207 -4.42 -19.02 -8.52
N LYS A 208 -4.71 -18.33 -9.62
CA LYS A 208 -3.72 -17.58 -10.43
C LYS A 208 -2.88 -16.58 -9.64
N CYS A 209 -3.44 -15.93 -8.62
CA CYS A 209 -2.68 -14.99 -7.78
C CYS A 209 -1.70 -15.71 -6.84
N LEU A 210 -2.02 -16.91 -6.38
CA LEU A 210 -1.13 -17.74 -5.55
C LEU A 210 0.05 -18.23 -6.39
N GLU A 211 -0.22 -18.76 -7.58
CA GLU A 211 0.77 -19.26 -8.54
C GLU A 211 1.72 -18.15 -9.04
N ALA A 212 1.18 -16.96 -9.28
CA ALA A 212 1.94 -15.81 -9.73
C ALA A 212 2.78 -15.13 -8.64
N CYS A 213 2.62 -15.51 -7.36
CA CYS A 213 3.39 -14.93 -6.28
C CYS A 213 4.84 -15.41 -6.33
N PRO A 214 5.84 -14.55 -6.64
CA PRO A 214 7.22 -15.02 -6.88
C PRO A 214 7.86 -15.70 -5.67
N THR A 215 7.39 -15.38 -4.47
CA THR A 215 7.95 -15.86 -3.20
C THR A 215 7.02 -16.83 -2.46
N GLY A 216 5.84 -17.13 -3.03
CA GLY A 216 4.81 -17.91 -2.34
C GLY A 216 4.34 -17.26 -1.03
N ALA A 217 4.34 -15.93 -0.98
CA ALA A 217 3.87 -15.18 0.20
C ALA A 217 2.38 -15.37 0.45
N LEU A 218 1.57 -15.60 -0.60
CA LEU A 218 0.18 -16.04 -0.48
C LEU A 218 0.18 -17.54 -0.16
N VAL A 219 0.15 -17.87 1.12
CA VAL A 219 0.27 -19.25 1.61
C VAL A 219 -0.98 -20.08 1.35
N GLN A 220 -2.11 -19.40 1.29
CA GLN A 220 -3.41 -19.90 0.83
C GLN A 220 -4.30 -18.71 0.42
N GLY A 221 -5.45 -18.98 -0.18
CA GLY A 221 -6.41 -17.94 -0.55
C GLY A 221 -6.81 -17.08 0.64
N GLY A 222 -6.59 -15.77 0.56
CA GLY A 222 -6.92 -14.83 1.63
C GLY A 222 -5.94 -14.79 2.81
N GLN A 223 -4.82 -15.50 2.76
CA GLN A 223 -3.78 -15.47 3.79
C GLN A 223 -2.41 -15.14 3.23
N LEU A 224 -1.79 -14.09 3.76
CA LEU A 224 -0.49 -13.59 3.36
C LEU A 224 0.53 -13.75 4.49
N ASN A 225 1.67 -14.37 4.21
CA ASN A 225 2.88 -14.23 5.04
C ASN A 225 3.63 -12.98 4.59
N ALA A 226 3.53 -11.89 5.36
CA ALA A 226 4.17 -10.62 5.02
C ALA A 226 5.70 -10.75 4.93
N LYS A 227 6.32 -11.61 5.77
CA LYS A 227 7.77 -11.83 5.78
C LYS A 227 8.30 -12.52 4.51
N ARG A 228 7.42 -13.03 3.66
CA ARG A 228 7.76 -13.55 2.32
C ARG A 228 7.33 -12.60 1.21
N CYS A 229 6.52 -11.56 1.49
CA CYS A 229 6.00 -10.66 0.47
C CYS A 229 7.05 -9.67 -0.04
N ILE A 230 7.24 -9.60 -1.36
CA ILE A 230 8.16 -8.63 -1.99
C ILE A 230 7.76 -7.19 -1.64
N SER A 231 6.45 -6.87 -1.60
CA SER A 231 5.98 -5.54 -1.22
C SER A 231 6.49 -5.14 0.17
N TYR A 232 6.46 -6.04 1.14
CA TYR A 232 7.02 -5.82 2.46
C TYR A 232 8.54 -5.53 2.39
N TRP A 233 9.31 -6.37 1.69
CA TRP A 233 10.76 -6.25 1.65
C TRP A 233 11.26 -5.02 0.89
N THR A 234 10.50 -4.54 -0.09
CA THR A 234 10.85 -3.26 -0.75
C THR A 234 10.74 -2.06 0.18
N GLN A 235 10.04 -2.18 1.31
CA GLN A 235 9.78 -1.12 2.29
C GLN A 235 10.61 -1.24 3.58
N THR A 236 11.19 -2.41 3.86
CA THR A 236 12.02 -2.62 5.05
C THR A 236 13.31 -1.83 5.00
N LYS A 237 13.86 -1.51 6.18
CA LYS A 237 15.24 -1.03 6.35
C LYS A 237 16.19 -2.22 6.46
N GLY A 238 17.50 -1.98 6.28
CA GLY A 238 18.52 -3.02 6.41
C GLY A 238 18.64 -3.93 5.19
N PHE A 239 19.23 -5.09 5.39
CA PHE A 239 19.47 -6.09 4.35
C PHE A 239 18.20 -6.81 3.94
N VAL A 240 18.17 -7.31 2.70
CA VAL A 240 17.11 -8.17 2.19
C VAL A 240 17.65 -9.60 2.10
N PRO A 241 16.92 -10.61 2.58
CA PRO A 241 17.34 -12.01 2.44
C PRO A 241 17.58 -12.41 0.98
N ASP A 242 18.57 -13.26 0.73
CA ASP A 242 18.98 -13.65 -0.61
C ASP A 242 17.83 -14.23 -1.45
N GLU A 243 17.05 -15.12 -0.85
CA GLU A 243 15.89 -15.76 -1.48
C GLU A 243 14.82 -14.76 -1.96
N ILE A 244 14.72 -13.62 -1.28
CA ILE A 244 13.81 -12.53 -1.65
C ILE A 244 14.48 -11.60 -2.66
N ARG A 245 15.76 -11.25 -2.42
CA ARG A 245 16.55 -10.33 -3.24
C ARG A 245 16.60 -10.78 -4.70
N GLU A 246 16.79 -12.09 -4.94
CA GLU A 246 16.76 -12.69 -6.26
C GLU A 246 15.42 -12.50 -6.99
N LYS A 247 14.32 -12.37 -6.24
CA LYS A 247 12.95 -12.30 -6.77
C LYS A 247 12.36 -10.89 -6.83
N ILE A 248 13.03 -9.90 -6.25
CA ILE A 248 12.58 -8.49 -6.29
C ILE A 248 12.55 -7.99 -7.74
N GLY A 249 13.51 -8.39 -8.59
CA GLY A 249 13.63 -7.89 -9.95
C GLY A 249 13.93 -6.39 -9.95
N ASN A 250 13.18 -5.63 -10.76
CA ASN A 250 13.34 -4.17 -10.86
C ASN A 250 12.29 -3.36 -10.06
N ARG A 251 11.72 -3.94 -9.00
CA ARG A 251 10.77 -3.26 -8.12
C ARG A 251 11.51 -2.35 -7.15
N LEU A 252 11.14 -1.06 -7.17
CA LEU A 252 11.63 -0.08 -6.21
C LEU A 252 10.76 -0.03 -4.96
N TYR A 253 9.45 -0.16 -5.14
CA TYR A 253 8.46 -0.11 -4.08
C TYR A 253 7.23 -0.93 -4.44
N GLY A 254 6.75 -1.75 -3.50
CA GLY A 254 5.56 -2.55 -3.69
C GLY A 254 5.73 -3.72 -4.67
N CYS A 255 4.62 -4.39 -4.96
CA CYS A 255 4.59 -5.53 -5.87
C CYS A 255 3.16 -5.79 -6.37
N ASP A 256 2.96 -5.74 -7.68
CA ASP A 256 1.66 -5.92 -8.31
C ASP A 256 1.41 -7.34 -8.83
N SER A 257 2.31 -8.32 -8.58
CA SER A 257 2.27 -9.63 -9.24
C SER A 257 0.92 -10.34 -9.07
N CYS A 258 0.39 -10.40 -7.85
CA CYS A 258 -0.88 -11.05 -7.56
C CYS A 258 -2.10 -10.30 -8.13
N GLN A 259 -2.04 -8.96 -8.21
CA GLN A 259 -3.09 -8.14 -8.82
C GLN A 259 -3.06 -8.27 -10.35
N THR A 260 -1.86 -8.24 -10.96
CA THR A 260 -1.69 -8.37 -12.41
C THR A 260 -2.15 -9.74 -12.93
N ALA A 261 -1.95 -10.80 -12.16
CA ALA A 261 -2.39 -12.15 -12.51
C ALA A 261 -3.90 -12.38 -12.31
N CYS A 262 -4.59 -11.49 -11.59
CA CYS A 262 -6.01 -11.64 -11.29
C CYS A 262 -6.88 -11.45 -12.54
N PRO A 263 -7.71 -12.45 -12.92
CA PRO A 263 -8.58 -12.29 -14.09
C PRO A 263 -9.64 -11.20 -13.93
N LYS A 264 -9.99 -10.84 -12.68
CA LYS A 264 -10.92 -9.74 -12.38
C LYS A 264 -10.32 -8.36 -12.65
N ASN A 265 -9.01 -8.29 -12.83
CA ASN A 265 -8.30 -7.05 -13.21
C ASN A 265 -8.05 -6.95 -14.73
N LYS A 266 -8.46 -7.98 -15.49
CA LYS A 266 -8.26 -7.98 -16.95
C LYS A 266 -9.12 -6.89 -17.60
N GLY A 267 -8.49 -5.97 -18.30
CA GLY A 267 -9.18 -4.85 -18.97
C GLY A 267 -9.48 -3.64 -18.07
N ILE A 268 -9.27 -3.77 -16.78
CA ILE A 268 -9.48 -2.67 -15.82
C ILE A 268 -8.37 -1.63 -15.98
N ASP A 269 -8.76 -0.40 -16.27
CA ASP A 269 -7.86 0.75 -16.37
C ASP A 269 -8.70 2.04 -16.36
N PHE A 270 -8.78 2.72 -15.23
CA PHE A 270 -9.57 3.93 -15.05
C PHE A 270 -8.68 5.11 -14.69
N HIS A 271 -8.95 6.25 -15.29
CA HIS A 271 -8.24 7.52 -15.10
C HIS A 271 -9.24 8.60 -14.65
N LEU A 272 -9.89 8.35 -13.51
CA LEU A 272 -10.97 9.20 -12.99
C LEU A 272 -10.44 10.41 -12.19
N HIS A 273 -9.23 10.28 -11.63
CA HIS A 273 -8.65 11.26 -10.72
C HIS A 273 -7.35 11.80 -11.30
N PRO A 274 -7.29 13.08 -11.73
CA PRO A 274 -6.07 13.68 -12.28
C PRO A 274 -4.88 13.62 -11.32
N GLU A 275 -5.11 13.74 -10.01
CA GLU A 275 -4.10 13.66 -8.97
C GLU A 275 -3.45 12.27 -8.81
N MET A 276 -4.10 11.21 -9.29
CA MET A 276 -3.60 9.83 -9.29
C MET A 276 -2.87 9.47 -10.60
N GLU A 277 -2.84 10.36 -11.59
CA GLU A 277 -2.19 10.07 -12.88
C GLU A 277 -0.70 9.79 -12.68
N PRO A 278 -0.19 8.67 -13.24
CA PRO A 278 1.22 8.34 -13.13
C PRO A 278 2.06 9.25 -14.01
N GLU A 279 3.00 9.98 -13.41
CA GLU A 279 4.08 10.59 -14.16
C GLU A 279 5.11 9.50 -14.51
N PRO A 280 5.37 9.23 -15.81
CA PRO A 280 6.19 8.09 -16.23
C PRO A 280 7.60 8.08 -15.64
N GLU A 281 8.24 9.24 -15.50
CA GLU A 281 9.59 9.38 -14.93
C GLU A 281 9.63 9.18 -13.41
N LEU A 282 8.50 9.34 -12.72
CA LEU A 282 8.35 9.04 -11.30
C LEU A 282 7.91 7.59 -11.08
N ALA A 283 6.95 7.10 -11.87
CA ALA A 283 6.45 5.73 -11.75
C ALA A 283 7.51 4.68 -12.17
N LYS A 284 8.37 5.04 -13.14
CA LYS A 284 9.47 4.19 -13.65
C LYS A 284 10.77 4.98 -13.82
N PRO A 285 11.39 5.42 -12.72
CA PRO A 285 12.60 6.22 -12.77
C PRO A 285 13.81 5.43 -13.27
N LEU A 286 14.80 6.16 -13.84
CA LEU A 286 16.12 5.62 -14.12
C LEU A 286 16.81 5.18 -12.81
N LEU A 287 17.49 4.02 -12.84
CA LEU A 287 18.09 3.41 -11.66
C LEU A 287 19.38 4.11 -11.23
N LYS A 288 20.29 4.40 -12.15
CA LYS A 288 21.60 4.99 -11.80
C LYS A 288 21.49 6.33 -11.07
N PRO A 289 20.65 7.29 -11.47
CA PRO A 289 20.47 8.52 -10.71
C PRO A 289 19.99 8.31 -9.27
N LEU A 290 19.23 7.23 -8.98
CA LEU A 290 18.77 6.93 -7.62
C LEU A 290 19.91 6.54 -6.69
N LEU A 291 21.05 6.08 -7.21
CA LEU A 291 22.22 5.69 -6.40
C LEU A 291 22.85 6.91 -5.72
N HIS A 292 22.77 8.08 -6.34
CA HIS A 292 23.46 9.30 -5.91
C HIS A 292 22.52 10.40 -5.38
N VAL A 293 21.19 10.21 -5.50
CA VAL A 293 20.22 11.23 -5.10
C VAL A 293 20.40 11.63 -3.63
N SER A 294 20.45 12.93 -3.35
CA SER A 294 20.47 13.45 -1.99
C SER A 294 19.09 13.30 -1.31
N ASN A 295 19.03 13.39 0.02
CA ASN A 295 17.74 13.38 0.75
C ASN A 295 16.82 14.53 0.29
N ARG A 296 17.38 15.71 0.02
CA ARG A 296 16.64 16.90 -0.43
C ARG A 296 16.05 16.68 -1.82
N GLU A 297 16.83 16.18 -2.75
CA GLU A 297 16.38 15.90 -4.13
C GLU A 297 15.35 14.77 -4.14
N PHE A 298 15.57 13.69 -3.36
CA PHE A 298 14.61 12.60 -3.23
C PHE A 298 13.26 13.11 -2.71
N LYS A 299 13.26 13.90 -1.63
CA LYS A 299 12.04 14.49 -1.08
C LYS A 299 11.36 15.43 -2.08
N LYS A 300 12.13 16.25 -2.80
CA LYS A 300 11.59 17.16 -3.84
C LYS A 300 10.93 16.37 -4.98
N LYS A 301 11.55 15.25 -5.42
CA LYS A 301 11.10 14.51 -6.60
C LYS A 301 9.99 13.50 -6.26
N PHE A 302 10.13 12.76 -5.17
CA PHE A 302 9.26 11.61 -4.83
C PHE A 302 8.42 11.84 -3.57
N GLY A 303 8.64 12.91 -2.83
CA GLY A 303 8.06 13.11 -1.50
C GLY A 303 6.53 13.18 -1.44
N ASN A 304 5.88 13.43 -2.58
CA ASN A 304 4.42 13.45 -2.71
C ASN A 304 3.81 12.08 -3.07
N MET A 305 4.64 11.05 -3.25
CA MET A 305 4.19 9.69 -3.59
C MET A 305 4.14 8.82 -2.33
N ALA A 306 3.15 7.97 -2.20
CA ALA A 306 3.08 6.97 -1.12
C ALA A 306 4.35 6.10 -1.03
N GLY A 307 4.99 5.79 -2.16
CA GLY A 307 6.23 5.03 -2.21
C GLY A 307 7.45 5.68 -1.55
N ALA A 308 7.37 6.95 -1.14
CA ALA A 308 8.48 7.69 -0.50
C ALA A 308 8.43 7.69 1.04
N TRP A 309 7.41 7.12 1.68
CA TRP A 309 7.18 7.22 3.12
C TRP A 309 8.35 6.74 4.01
N ARG A 310 9.12 5.76 3.56
CA ARG A 310 10.33 5.27 4.25
C ARG A 310 11.60 6.05 3.89
N GLY A 311 11.50 7.06 3.03
CA GLY A 311 12.63 7.83 2.52
C GLY A 311 13.46 7.08 1.48
N LYS A 312 14.60 7.67 1.11
CA LYS A 312 15.42 7.19 -0.03
C LYS A 312 16.12 5.86 0.19
N ARG A 313 16.45 5.48 1.46
CA ARG A 313 17.30 4.31 1.74
C ARG A 313 16.80 3.00 1.16
N PRO A 314 15.53 2.57 1.39
CA PRO A 314 15.01 1.37 0.77
C PRO A 314 14.99 1.47 -0.76
N ILE A 315 14.64 2.62 -1.32
CA ILE A 315 14.58 2.84 -2.76
C ILE A 315 15.97 2.73 -3.40
N GLN A 316 17.00 3.32 -2.79
CA GLN A 316 18.39 3.23 -3.24
C GLN A 316 18.89 1.79 -3.20
N ARG A 317 18.67 1.07 -2.09
CA ARG A 317 18.99 -0.36 -1.98
C ARG A 317 18.29 -1.17 -3.07
N ASN A 318 17.01 -0.95 -3.30
CA ASN A 318 16.24 -1.67 -4.31
C ASN A 318 16.68 -1.30 -5.73
N ALA A 319 17.19 -0.08 -5.97
CA ALA A 319 17.79 0.30 -7.24
C ALA A 319 19.09 -0.48 -7.52
N ILE A 320 19.93 -0.69 -6.50
CA ILE A 320 21.12 -1.56 -6.60
C ILE A 320 20.72 -2.98 -6.97
N ILE A 321 19.71 -3.56 -6.29
CA ILE A 321 19.21 -4.91 -6.58
C ILE A 321 18.68 -4.98 -8.03
N ALA A 322 17.98 -3.95 -8.48
CA ALA A 322 17.45 -3.89 -9.84
C ALA A 322 18.56 -3.84 -10.91
N LEU A 323 19.63 -3.10 -10.68
CA LEU A 323 20.80 -3.07 -11.60
C LEU A 323 21.48 -4.43 -11.68
N ALA A 324 21.63 -5.13 -10.55
CA ALA A 324 22.12 -6.50 -10.51
C ALA A 324 21.21 -7.49 -11.24
N HIS A 325 19.89 -7.35 -11.11
CA HIS A 325 18.91 -8.15 -11.84
C HIS A 325 19.06 -8.01 -13.36
N PHE A 326 19.31 -6.79 -13.85
CA PHE A 326 19.56 -6.52 -15.26
C PHE A 326 20.97 -6.90 -15.71
N LYS A 327 21.88 -7.20 -14.80
CA LYS A 327 23.32 -7.36 -15.06
C LYS A 327 23.86 -6.17 -15.87
N ASP A 328 23.50 -4.96 -15.47
CA ASP A 328 23.88 -3.73 -16.19
C ASP A 328 25.31 -3.33 -15.81
N ASP A 329 26.29 -3.78 -16.60
CA ASP A 329 27.72 -3.50 -16.43
C ASP A 329 28.07 -2.01 -16.53
N THR A 330 27.20 -1.20 -17.15
CA THR A 330 27.42 0.27 -17.20
C THR A 330 27.24 0.95 -15.84
N ALA A 331 26.83 0.22 -14.81
CA ALA A 331 26.69 0.70 -13.44
C ALA A 331 27.87 0.29 -12.53
N LEU A 332 28.92 -0.37 -13.05
CA LEU A 332 30.02 -0.89 -12.26
C LEU A 332 30.71 0.22 -11.45
N ASP A 333 31.07 1.34 -12.07
CA ASP A 333 31.73 2.45 -11.37
C ASP A 333 30.87 3.03 -10.26
N ASP A 334 29.57 3.20 -10.51
CA ASP A 334 28.61 3.67 -9.52
C ASP A 334 28.57 2.71 -8.31
N LEU A 335 28.48 1.39 -8.56
CA LEU A 335 28.39 0.37 -7.53
C LEU A 335 29.72 0.22 -6.75
N ILE A 336 30.87 0.33 -7.42
CA ILE A 336 32.20 0.33 -6.77
C ILE A 336 32.28 1.55 -5.84
N GLY A 337 31.81 2.71 -6.26
CA GLY A 337 31.73 3.89 -5.40
C GLY A 337 30.92 3.66 -4.12
N LEU A 338 29.83 2.89 -4.22
CA LEU A 338 28.94 2.56 -3.08
C LEU A 338 29.55 1.58 -2.07
N LEU A 339 30.66 0.90 -2.36
CA LEU A 339 31.41 0.13 -1.37
C LEU A 339 32.00 1.00 -0.25
N LYS A 340 31.99 2.32 -0.41
CA LYS A 340 32.42 3.31 0.58
C LYS A 340 31.27 4.06 1.25
N ASP A 341 30.00 3.67 0.98
CA ASP A 341 28.83 4.33 1.57
C ASP A 341 28.86 4.16 3.12
N PRO A 342 28.49 5.17 3.89
CA PRO A 342 28.48 5.06 5.36
C PRO A 342 27.50 4.03 5.91
N ARG A 343 26.55 3.57 5.11
CA ARG A 343 25.47 2.66 5.51
C ARG A 343 25.80 1.21 5.14
N PRO A 344 25.90 0.29 6.10
CA PRO A 344 26.27 -1.10 5.85
C PRO A 344 25.37 -1.78 4.80
N GLU A 345 24.04 -1.59 4.87
CA GLU A 345 23.09 -2.21 3.96
C GLU A 345 23.30 -1.77 2.50
N ILE A 346 23.82 -0.56 2.27
CA ILE A 346 24.15 -0.08 0.92
C ILE A 346 25.45 -0.69 0.44
N ARG A 347 26.50 -0.69 1.29
CA ARG A 347 27.80 -1.32 0.94
C ARG A 347 27.63 -2.81 0.63
N GLY A 348 26.95 -3.55 1.50
CA GLY A 348 26.74 -4.99 1.31
C GLY A 348 25.86 -5.30 0.09
N THR A 349 24.79 -4.53 -0.13
CA THR A 349 23.97 -4.72 -1.36
C THR A 349 24.76 -4.40 -2.63
N ALA A 350 25.66 -3.39 -2.60
CA ALA A 350 26.55 -3.09 -3.72
C ALA A 350 27.57 -4.22 -3.95
N ALA A 351 28.14 -4.80 -2.89
CA ALA A 351 29.04 -5.94 -2.99
C ALA A 351 28.35 -7.15 -3.64
N TRP A 352 27.14 -7.50 -3.20
CA TRP A 352 26.34 -8.54 -3.83
C TRP A 352 26.04 -8.22 -5.30
N ALA A 353 25.69 -6.98 -5.63
CA ALA A 353 25.38 -6.57 -7.00
C ALA A 353 26.59 -6.68 -7.92
N LEU A 354 27.78 -6.31 -7.45
CA LEU A 354 29.04 -6.47 -8.17
C LEU A 354 29.34 -7.94 -8.47
N GLY A 355 29.12 -8.84 -7.51
CA GLY A 355 29.23 -10.29 -7.72
C GLY A 355 28.25 -10.83 -8.77
N LYS A 356 27.03 -10.28 -8.83
CA LYS A 356 25.99 -10.68 -9.81
C LYS A 356 26.25 -10.15 -11.22
N ILE A 357 26.78 -8.96 -11.35
CA ILE A 357 27.10 -8.33 -12.65
C ILE A 357 28.37 -8.98 -13.22
N GLY A 358 29.36 -9.17 -12.39
CA GLY A 358 30.62 -9.79 -12.79
C GLY A 358 31.64 -8.79 -13.35
N GLY A 359 32.74 -9.34 -13.84
CA GLY A 359 33.84 -8.59 -14.45
C GLY A 359 35.06 -8.43 -13.55
N LYS A 360 36.23 -8.22 -14.19
CA LYS A 360 37.53 -8.11 -13.50
C LYS A 360 37.55 -6.92 -12.53
N GLU A 361 37.01 -5.79 -12.95
CA GLU A 361 36.91 -4.57 -12.13
C GLU A 361 36.08 -4.79 -10.85
N ALA A 362 34.97 -5.53 -10.95
CA ALA A 362 34.14 -5.91 -9.81
C ALA A 362 34.93 -6.80 -8.83
N GLU A 363 35.69 -7.78 -9.35
CA GLU A 363 36.50 -8.68 -8.53
C GLU A 363 37.61 -7.92 -7.77
N GLU A 364 38.34 -7.06 -8.47
CA GLU A 364 39.40 -6.24 -7.89
C GLU A 364 38.85 -5.31 -6.80
N ALA A 365 37.71 -4.67 -7.05
CA ALA A 365 37.04 -3.78 -6.09
C ALA A 365 36.56 -4.53 -4.83
N LEU A 366 36.00 -5.74 -4.99
CA LEU A 366 35.57 -6.56 -3.86
C LEU A 366 36.73 -7.05 -3.02
N LYS A 367 37.85 -7.48 -3.64
CA LYS A 367 39.09 -7.86 -2.92
C LYS A 367 39.64 -6.68 -2.12
N ALA A 368 39.71 -5.49 -2.72
CA ALA A 368 40.18 -4.28 -2.07
C ALA A 368 39.26 -3.83 -0.91
N ALA A 369 37.95 -4.03 -1.04
CA ALA A 369 36.99 -3.72 0.01
C ALA A 369 37.09 -4.69 1.18
N SER A 370 37.25 -6.00 0.92
CA SER A 370 37.39 -7.04 1.94
C SER A 370 38.53 -6.74 2.96
N GLY A 371 39.64 -6.18 2.51
CA GLY A 371 40.76 -5.84 3.38
C GLY A 371 40.53 -4.60 4.27
N LYS A 372 39.47 -3.86 4.12
CA LYS A 372 39.17 -2.60 4.83
C LYS A 372 37.84 -2.61 5.58
N GLU A 373 36.93 -3.52 5.25
CA GLU A 373 35.61 -3.60 5.85
C GLU A 373 35.68 -4.19 7.26
N THR A 374 34.86 -3.71 8.16
CA THR A 374 34.79 -4.16 9.56
C THR A 374 33.40 -4.66 9.95
N ASP A 375 32.36 -4.30 9.16
CA ASP A 375 31.01 -4.77 9.40
C ASP A 375 30.86 -6.21 8.91
N TRP A 376 30.45 -7.11 9.79
CA TRP A 376 30.41 -8.55 9.52
C TRP A 376 29.35 -8.93 8.45
N GLU A 377 28.21 -8.18 8.39
CA GLU A 377 27.19 -8.42 7.36
C GLU A 377 27.71 -8.00 5.98
N VAL A 378 28.44 -6.89 5.91
CA VAL A 378 29.07 -6.43 4.66
C VAL A 378 30.19 -7.37 4.22
N LEU A 379 31.03 -7.85 5.14
CA LEU A 379 32.07 -8.85 4.85
C LEU A 379 31.46 -10.11 4.25
N ARG A 380 30.36 -10.62 4.83
CA ARG A 380 29.63 -11.77 4.30
C ARG A 380 29.14 -11.52 2.87
N GLU A 381 28.61 -10.32 2.58
CA GLU A 381 28.14 -9.97 1.24
C GLU A 381 29.30 -9.84 0.22
N ILE A 382 30.48 -9.35 0.66
CA ILE A 382 31.67 -9.32 -0.17
C ILE A 382 32.14 -10.75 -0.50
N GLU A 383 32.20 -11.64 0.51
CA GLU A 383 32.56 -13.05 0.31
C GLU A 383 31.59 -13.75 -0.66
N ASN A 384 30.28 -13.53 -0.47
CA ASN A 384 29.25 -14.04 -1.38
C ASN A 384 29.45 -13.50 -2.81
N GLY A 385 29.73 -12.21 -2.97
CA GLY A 385 30.02 -11.59 -4.26
C GLY A 385 31.24 -12.21 -4.94
N LEU A 386 32.35 -12.39 -4.21
CA LEU A 386 33.54 -13.03 -4.72
C LEU A 386 33.31 -14.52 -5.10
N ALA A 387 32.48 -15.23 -4.32
CA ALA A 387 32.11 -16.60 -4.62
C ALA A 387 31.27 -16.73 -5.91
N MET A 388 30.41 -15.73 -6.23
CA MET A 388 29.67 -15.68 -7.48
C MET A 388 30.57 -15.51 -8.71
N LEU A 389 31.67 -14.76 -8.57
CA LEU A 389 32.63 -14.51 -9.66
C LEU A 389 33.51 -15.72 -10.02
N ARG A 390 33.61 -16.70 -9.11
CA ARG A 390 34.39 -17.92 -9.33
C ARG A 390 33.61 -19.02 -10.04
N LYS A 391 32.27 -18.86 -10.20
CA LYS A 391 31.37 -19.78 -10.90
C LYS A 391 31.23 -19.41 -12.38
#